data_fe4a013e626fd8440c5680eefe05d45f
#
_entry.id   fe4a013e626fd8440c5680eefe05d45f
#
_cell.length_a   1.000
_cell.length_b   1.000
_cell.length_c   1.000
_cell.angle_alpha   90.00
_cell.angle_beta   90.00
_cell.angle_gamma   90.00
#
_symmetry.space_group_name_H-M   'P 1'
#
loop_
_entity.id
_entity.type
_entity.pdbx_description
1 polymer ?
#
loop_
_entity_poly.entity_id
_entity_poly.type
_entity_poly.pdbx_seq_one_letter_code
_entity_poly.pdbx_strand_id
1 'polypeptide(L)'
;GSGGVYSDYYIHQIDECSWMKGSWPVEARAIGARHFRGESVDQNFDNYSVEYVFDDGTRFFYDGRNMDGCENAFSSFVHGTKGSAVVSTSSHTPGRVRTYSDQKMARENLIWSFPQPEPSPYQLEWDDLIDAIRNDKPYNETERGAIGSMVTSMGRMAAHTGNVITYDQMLNCPHEFAPDADKFTMDSPAPLKSDAEGRYPLPQPGVLKDREYQEFV
;
A
#
# COMPACT_ATOMS: atom_id res chain seq x y z
N GLY A 1 10.37 10.37 -9.75
CA GLY A 1 9.03 10.08 -9.42
C GLY A 1 8.86 8.76 -8.66
N SER A 2 8.37 8.86 -7.45
CA SER A 2 7.96 7.72 -6.65
C SER A 2 6.53 7.98 -6.19
N GLY A 3 5.78 6.92 -5.92
CA GLY A 3 4.43 7.02 -5.35
C GLY A 3 4.42 7.45 -3.87
N GLY A 4 5.59 7.77 -3.33
CA GLY A 4 5.78 8.07 -1.92
C GLY A 4 5.73 6.82 -1.05
N VAL A 5 5.86 7.00 0.25
CA VAL A 5 5.88 5.90 1.22
C VAL A 5 4.65 5.01 1.11
N TYR A 6 3.50 5.56 0.73
CA TYR A 6 2.27 4.81 0.55
C TYR A 6 2.41 3.72 -0.52
N SER A 7 2.89 4.09 -1.70
CA SER A 7 3.04 3.14 -2.80
C SER A 7 4.29 2.27 -2.67
N ASP A 8 5.38 2.84 -2.13
CA ASP A 8 6.67 2.17 -2.14
C ASP A 8 6.86 1.22 -0.94
N TYR A 9 6.16 1.47 0.16
CA TYR A 9 6.38 0.77 1.42
C TYR A 9 5.12 0.12 1.99
N TYR A 10 4.00 0.85 2.01
CA TYR A 10 2.76 0.36 2.59
C TYR A 10 2.01 -0.64 1.72
N ILE A 11 2.50 -0.89 0.51
CA ILE A 11 2.06 -2.01 -0.32
C ILE A 11 2.16 -3.35 0.42
N HIS A 12 3.12 -3.50 1.35
CA HIS A 12 3.27 -4.72 2.14
C HIS A 12 2.01 -5.06 2.94
N GLN A 13 1.41 -4.09 3.66
CA GLN A 13 0.18 -4.33 4.43
C GLN A 13 -1.01 -4.62 3.52
N ILE A 14 -1.08 -3.93 2.37
CA ILE A 14 -2.16 -4.11 1.40
C ILE A 14 -2.07 -5.50 0.77
N ASP A 15 -0.86 -5.92 0.40
CA ASP A 15 -0.62 -7.24 -0.18
C ASP A 15 -0.88 -8.37 0.83
N GLU A 16 -0.30 -8.31 2.02
CA GLU A 16 -0.46 -9.38 3.03
C GLU A 16 -1.91 -9.54 3.48
N CYS A 17 -2.66 -8.43 3.65
CA CYS A 17 -4.07 -8.49 4.01
C CYS A 17 -4.93 -9.04 2.86
N SER A 18 -4.64 -8.68 1.62
CA SER A 18 -5.33 -9.21 0.44
C SER A 18 -5.00 -10.69 0.23
N TRP A 19 -3.74 -11.08 0.43
CA TRP A 19 -3.32 -12.47 0.38
C TRP A 19 -4.03 -13.33 1.45
N MET A 20 -4.07 -12.86 2.69
CA MET A 20 -4.78 -13.51 3.79
C MET A 20 -6.29 -13.63 3.49
N LYS A 21 -6.90 -12.57 2.96
CA LYS A 21 -8.33 -12.56 2.56
C LYS A 21 -8.60 -13.47 1.36
N GLY A 22 -7.61 -13.71 0.51
CA GLY A 22 -7.73 -14.50 -0.73
C GLY A 22 -8.46 -13.75 -1.85
N SER A 23 -8.52 -12.43 -1.79
CA SER A 23 -9.12 -11.57 -2.81
C SER A 23 -8.54 -10.15 -2.73
N TRP A 24 -8.79 -9.37 -3.78
CA TRP A 24 -8.40 -7.97 -3.86
C TRP A 24 -9.57 -7.04 -3.62
N PRO A 25 -9.34 -5.84 -3.05
CA PRO A 25 -10.37 -4.81 -2.95
C PRO A 25 -10.89 -4.36 -4.32
N VAL A 26 -12.18 -4.04 -4.37
CA VAL A 26 -12.85 -3.55 -5.58
C VAL A 26 -13.12 -2.06 -5.55
N GLU A 27 -12.98 -1.43 -4.39
CA GLU A 27 -13.21 0.00 -4.17
C GLU A 27 -12.28 0.51 -3.08
N ALA A 28 -11.87 1.77 -3.20
CA ALA A 28 -11.18 2.53 -2.16
C ALA A 28 -11.79 3.91 -1.97
N ARG A 29 -11.83 4.36 -0.72
CA ARG A 29 -12.09 5.74 -0.32
C ARG A 29 -11.07 6.16 0.72
N ALA A 30 -10.66 7.42 0.71
CA ALA A 30 -9.54 7.81 1.54
C ALA A 30 -9.60 9.28 1.94
N ILE A 31 -8.94 9.57 3.06
CA ILE A 31 -8.47 10.90 3.43
C ILE A 31 -6.96 10.85 3.58
N GLY A 32 -6.31 11.96 3.29
CA GLY A 32 -4.87 12.09 3.45
C GLY A 32 -4.45 13.55 3.36
N ALA A 33 -3.27 13.84 3.82
CA ALA A 33 -2.72 15.19 3.77
C ALA A 33 -1.20 15.20 3.88
N ARG A 34 -0.59 16.32 3.56
CA ARG A 34 0.75 16.67 3.97
C ARG A 34 0.68 17.55 5.20
N HIS A 35 0.96 16.99 6.34
CA HIS A 35 0.93 17.72 7.61
C HIS A 35 2.21 18.54 7.82
N PHE A 36 3.35 17.94 7.53
CA PHE A 36 4.65 18.57 7.73
C PHE A 36 5.50 18.48 6.45
N ARG A 37 5.86 19.61 5.90
CA ARG A 37 6.68 19.65 4.71
C ARG A 37 8.17 19.85 5.01
N GLY A 38 8.53 20.72 5.94
CA GLY A 38 9.93 21.06 6.23
C GLY A 38 10.67 21.47 4.96
N GLU A 39 11.85 20.88 4.77
CA GLU A 39 12.68 21.07 3.58
C GLU A 39 12.31 20.16 2.40
N SER A 40 11.35 19.25 2.57
CA SER A 40 10.93 18.33 1.51
C SER A 40 10.28 19.06 0.35
N VAL A 41 10.67 18.71 -0.87
CA VAL A 41 10.20 19.37 -2.10
C VAL A 41 9.13 18.54 -2.82
N ASP A 42 8.95 17.27 -2.48
CA ASP A 42 8.04 16.33 -3.12
C ASP A 42 6.56 16.66 -2.90
N GLN A 43 5.69 16.03 -3.66
CA GLN A 43 4.23 16.21 -3.64
C GLN A 43 3.48 15.18 -2.81
N ASN A 44 4.17 14.20 -2.22
CA ASN A 44 3.48 13.11 -1.52
C ASN A 44 2.87 13.58 -0.21
N PHE A 45 1.81 12.94 0.20
CA PHE A 45 1.27 13.08 1.55
C PHE A 45 2.16 12.32 2.55
N ASP A 46 2.11 12.75 3.80
CA ASP A 46 2.80 12.10 4.92
C ASP A 46 1.85 11.31 5.83
N ASN A 47 0.56 11.39 5.57
CA ASN A 47 -0.44 10.57 6.25
C ASN A 47 -1.58 10.18 5.30
N TYR A 48 -2.12 9.00 5.53
CA TYR A 48 -3.23 8.40 4.79
C TYR A 48 -4.12 7.62 5.75
N SER A 49 -5.43 7.72 5.56
CA SER A 49 -6.41 6.80 6.11
C SER A 49 -7.28 6.31 4.96
N VAL A 50 -7.20 5.02 4.67
CA VAL A 50 -7.84 4.41 3.50
C VAL A 50 -8.74 3.27 3.93
N GLU A 51 -9.96 3.31 3.45
CA GLU A 51 -10.92 2.22 3.54
C GLU A 51 -11.00 1.52 2.20
N TYR A 52 -10.56 0.28 2.17
CA TYR A 52 -10.73 -0.62 1.04
C TYR A 52 -11.96 -1.50 1.25
N VAL A 53 -12.73 -1.72 0.20
CA VAL A 53 -13.93 -2.55 0.22
C VAL A 53 -13.72 -3.75 -0.70
N PHE A 54 -13.97 -4.95 -0.19
CA PHE A 54 -13.96 -6.19 -0.96
C PHE A 54 -15.36 -6.47 -1.52
N ASP A 55 -15.43 -7.31 -2.56
CA ASP A 55 -16.70 -7.66 -3.23
C ASP A 55 -17.76 -8.25 -2.29
N ASP A 56 -17.32 -8.99 -1.26
CA ASP A 56 -18.22 -9.55 -0.24
C ASP A 56 -18.62 -8.57 0.87
N GLY A 57 -18.26 -7.29 0.74
CA GLY A 57 -18.54 -6.24 1.71
C GLY A 57 -17.59 -6.19 2.90
N THR A 58 -16.59 -7.08 2.99
CA THR A 58 -15.51 -6.98 3.98
C THR A 58 -14.76 -5.67 3.77
N ARG A 59 -14.30 -5.08 4.87
CA ARG A 59 -13.54 -3.83 4.83
C ARG A 59 -12.16 -4.01 5.43
N PHE A 60 -11.20 -3.37 4.79
CA PHE A 60 -9.84 -3.24 5.27
C PHE A 60 -9.57 -1.76 5.52
N PHE A 61 -9.26 -1.43 6.76
CA PHE A 61 -8.87 -0.07 7.16
C PHE A 61 -7.36 0.00 7.27
N TYR A 62 -6.80 0.92 6.53
CA TYR A 62 -5.38 1.21 6.53
C TYR A 62 -5.17 2.63 7.07
N ASP A 63 -4.36 2.74 8.11
CA ASP A 63 -3.90 4.03 8.64
C ASP A 63 -2.39 4.07 8.62
N GLY A 64 -1.82 5.06 7.95
CA GLY A 64 -0.39 5.21 7.82
C GLY A 64 0.10 6.65 7.97
N ARG A 65 1.23 6.79 8.64
CA ARG A 65 1.91 8.06 8.85
C ARG A 65 3.41 7.88 8.73
N ASN A 66 4.07 8.79 8.03
CA ASN A 66 5.53 8.84 7.93
C ASN A 66 6.01 10.21 8.38
N MET A 67 6.19 10.37 9.68
CA MET A 67 6.59 11.62 10.32
C MET A 67 7.58 11.33 11.45
N ASP A 68 8.68 12.05 11.47
CA ASP A 68 9.70 11.92 12.50
C ASP A 68 9.15 12.22 13.89
N GLY A 69 9.65 11.47 14.88
CA GLY A 69 9.25 11.62 16.28
C GLY A 69 7.90 11.00 16.64
N CYS A 70 7.21 10.38 15.69
CA CYS A 70 5.97 9.66 15.96
C CYS A 70 6.23 8.19 16.34
N GLU A 71 5.23 7.56 16.96
CA GLU A 71 5.25 6.12 17.21
C GLU A 71 5.49 5.35 15.91
N ASN A 72 6.36 4.35 15.97
CA ASN A 72 6.63 3.45 14.87
C ASN A 72 5.81 2.18 15.03
N ALA A 73 4.93 1.92 14.06
CA ALA A 73 4.18 0.67 13.92
C ALA A 73 4.16 0.28 12.45
N PHE A 74 4.41 -0.99 12.15
CA PHE A 74 4.37 -1.54 10.79
C PHE A 74 3.71 -2.92 10.86
N SER A 75 2.43 -2.92 11.25
CA SER A 75 1.72 -4.09 11.70
C SER A 75 0.36 -4.22 11.03
N SER A 76 -0.13 -5.46 10.94
CA SER A 76 -1.46 -5.78 10.41
C SER A 76 -2.22 -6.69 11.37
N PHE A 77 -3.49 -6.38 11.56
CA PHE A 77 -4.38 -7.08 12.48
C PHE A 77 -5.69 -7.44 11.79
N VAL A 78 -6.31 -8.50 12.28
CA VAL A 78 -7.64 -8.92 11.84
C VAL A 78 -8.57 -9.09 13.03
N HIS A 79 -9.79 -8.60 12.88
CA HIS A 79 -10.88 -8.79 13.83
C HIS A 79 -12.06 -9.45 13.11
N GLY A 80 -12.40 -10.65 13.53
CA GLY A 80 -13.49 -11.44 12.98
C GLY A 80 -14.53 -11.78 14.03
N THR A 81 -15.63 -12.36 13.60
CA THR A 81 -16.74 -12.76 14.50
C THR A 81 -16.38 -13.91 15.46
N LYS A 82 -15.28 -14.63 15.20
CA LYS A 82 -14.83 -15.78 16.00
C LYS A 82 -13.54 -15.52 16.79
N GLY A 83 -13.01 -14.30 16.73
CA GLY A 83 -11.76 -13.95 17.40
C GLY A 83 -10.97 -12.94 16.59
N SER A 84 -9.69 -12.87 16.87
CA SER A 84 -8.78 -11.92 16.23
C SER A 84 -7.43 -12.55 15.89
N ALA A 85 -6.63 -11.84 15.07
CA ALA A 85 -5.28 -12.28 14.74
C ALA A 85 -4.32 -11.09 14.58
N VAL A 86 -3.07 -11.32 14.98
CA VAL A 86 -1.93 -10.57 14.49
C VAL A 86 -1.51 -11.23 13.18
N VAL A 87 -1.65 -10.55 12.06
CA VAL A 87 -1.20 -11.01 10.74
C VAL A 87 0.30 -10.79 10.63
N SER A 88 0.75 -9.59 11.01
CA SER A 88 2.16 -9.25 11.09
C SER A 88 2.42 -8.17 12.12
N THR A 89 3.53 -8.27 12.82
CA THR A 89 4.05 -7.16 13.65
C THR A 89 5.11 -6.34 12.92
N SER A 90 5.57 -6.82 11.74
CA SER A 90 6.54 -6.13 10.90
C SER A 90 6.54 -6.79 9.52
N SER A 91 5.94 -6.17 8.54
CA SER A 91 5.53 -6.77 7.26
C SER A 91 6.62 -7.40 6.40
N HIS A 92 7.87 -7.02 6.52
CA HIS A 92 8.97 -7.61 5.73
C HIS A 92 10.04 -8.30 6.57
N THR A 93 9.68 -8.67 7.78
CA THR A 93 10.49 -9.50 8.68
C THR A 93 9.57 -10.55 9.28
N PRO A 94 10.08 -11.54 10.03
CA PRO A 94 9.20 -12.52 10.68
C PRO A 94 8.01 -11.89 11.38
N GLY A 95 6.80 -12.23 10.93
CA GLY A 95 5.58 -11.51 11.27
C GLY A 95 5.07 -11.78 12.68
N ARG A 96 5.51 -12.89 13.30
CA ARG A 96 5.03 -13.37 14.60
C ARG A 96 3.52 -13.57 14.62
N VAL A 97 3.03 -14.28 13.61
CA VAL A 97 1.59 -14.55 13.41
C VAL A 97 0.98 -15.26 14.60
N ARG A 98 -0.18 -14.79 15.08
CA ARG A 98 -0.90 -15.34 16.23
C ARG A 98 -2.40 -15.21 16.05
N THR A 99 -3.14 -16.18 16.57
CA THR A 99 -4.61 -16.15 16.58
C THR A 99 -5.16 -16.23 17.99
N TYR A 100 -6.28 -15.55 18.21
CA TYR A 100 -6.90 -15.40 19.51
C TYR A 100 -8.40 -15.72 19.45
N SER A 101 -8.94 -16.30 20.53
CA SER A 101 -10.36 -16.63 20.69
C SER A 101 -11.26 -15.42 20.97
N ASP A 102 -10.69 -14.25 21.17
CA ASP A 102 -11.38 -13.01 21.55
C ASP A 102 -10.81 -11.80 20.79
N GLN A 103 -11.49 -10.66 20.86
CA GLN A 103 -11.01 -9.41 20.31
C GLN A 103 -9.80 -8.86 21.08
N LYS A 104 -9.71 -9.17 22.36
CA LYS A 104 -8.55 -8.85 23.19
C LYS A 104 -7.42 -9.83 22.90
N MET A 105 -6.37 -9.33 22.23
CA MET A 105 -5.17 -10.11 21.86
C MET A 105 -4.24 -10.32 23.06
N ALA A 106 -4.78 -10.91 24.15
CA ALA A 106 -4.06 -11.18 25.37
C ALA A 106 -3.63 -12.65 25.46
N ARG A 107 -2.63 -12.93 26.31
CA ARG A 107 -2.05 -14.26 26.44
C ARG A 107 -3.08 -15.33 26.81
N GLU A 108 -4.05 -14.98 27.63
CA GLU A 108 -5.12 -15.88 28.05
C GLU A 108 -6.06 -16.30 26.93
N ASN A 109 -6.12 -15.53 25.85
CA ASN A 109 -6.97 -15.76 24.66
C ASN A 109 -6.20 -16.39 23.50
N LEU A 110 -4.89 -16.65 23.65
CA LEU A 110 -4.05 -17.19 22.59
C LEU A 110 -4.48 -18.61 22.25
N ILE A 111 -4.85 -18.84 20.97
CA ILE A 111 -5.18 -20.16 20.42
C ILE A 111 -3.94 -20.79 19.79
N TRP A 112 -3.22 -20.01 18.99
CA TRP A 112 -2.10 -20.49 18.19
C TRP A 112 -1.11 -19.36 17.91
N SER A 113 0.14 -19.74 17.78
CA SER A 113 1.21 -18.85 17.29
C SER A 113 2.10 -19.62 16.32
N PHE A 114 2.64 -18.92 15.34
CA PHE A 114 3.65 -19.51 14.46
C PHE A 114 4.85 -19.99 15.30
N PRO A 115 5.37 -21.23 15.03
CA PRO A 115 6.53 -21.76 15.75
C PRO A 115 7.75 -20.85 15.64
N GLN A 116 8.50 -20.74 16.72
CA GLN A 116 9.71 -19.91 16.75
C GLN A 116 10.99 -20.77 16.72
N PRO A 117 12.07 -20.31 16.08
CA PRO A 117 12.16 -19.06 15.30
C PRO A 117 11.45 -19.17 13.94
N GLU A 118 10.81 -18.10 13.52
CA GLU A 118 10.29 -18.00 12.16
C GLU A 118 11.45 -17.91 11.16
N PRO A 119 11.35 -18.59 9.99
CA PRO A 119 12.34 -18.44 8.95
C PRO A 119 12.34 -17.01 8.38
N SER A 120 13.46 -16.58 7.83
CA SER A 120 13.54 -15.30 7.14
C SER A 120 12.69 -15.32 5.87
N PRO A 121 11.73 -14.40 5.66
CA PRO A 121 10.96 -14.34 4.44
C PRO A 121 11.83 -14.12 3.20
N TYR A 122 12.92 -13.38 3.31
CA TYR A 122 13.90 -13.18 2.23
C TYR A 122 14.60 -14.48 1.83
N GLN A 123 14.86 -15.38 2.79
CA GLN A 123 15.42 -16.67 2.46
C GLN A 123 14.39 -17.58 1.79
N LEU A 124 13.13 -17.54 2.28
CA LEU A 124 12.06 -18.36 1.73
C LEU A 124 11.74 -18.03 0.27
N GLU A 125 11.73 -16.73 -0.09
CA GLU A 125 11.50 -16.33 -1.48
C GLU A 125 12.57 -16.89 -2.44
N TRP A 126 13.84 -16.90 -1.99
CA TRP A 126 14.92 -17.52 -2.77
C TRP A 126 14.82 -19.04 -2.83
N ASP A 127 14.45 -19.67 -1.72
CA ASP A 127 14.28 -21.13 -1.67
C ASP A 127 13.16 -21.57 -2.63
N ASP A 128 12.03 -20.85 -2.65
CA ASP A 128 10.89 -21.12 -3.54
C ASP A 128 11.27 -20.91 -5.02
N LEU A 129 11.95 -19.80 -5.35
CA LEU A 129 12.40 -19.52 -6.71
C LEU A 129 13.41 -20.58 -7.19
N ILE A 130 14.40 -20.93 -6.38
CA ILE A 130 15.42 -21.91 -6.73
C ILE A 130 14.82 -23.31 -6.84
N ASP A 131 13.87 -23.66 -5.97
CA ASP A 131 13.14 -24.92 -6.08
C ASP A 131 12.36 -25.00 -7.40
N ALA A 132 11.67 -23.93 -7.76
CA ALA A 132 10.94 -23.83 -9.03
C ALA A 132 11.86 -24.01 -10.24
N ILE A 133 13.01 -23.33 -10.26
CA ILE A 133 14.02 -23.44 -11.34
C ILE A 133 14.56 -24.88 -11.42
N ARG A 134 14.95 -25.48 -10.29
CA ARG A 134 15.55 -26.82 -10.26
C ARG A 134 14.59 -27.94 -10.66
N ASN A 135 13.30 -27.75 -10.40
CA ASN A 135 12.27 -28.74 -10.61
C ASN A 135 11.35 -28.43 -11.80
N ASP A 136 11.72 -27.43 -12.62
CA ASP A 136 10.95 -26.98 -13.81
C ASP A 136 9.47 -26.70 -13.46
N LYS A 137 9.23 -26.03 -12.31
CA LYS A 137 7.91 -25.67 -11.85
C LYS A 137 7.56 -24.25 -12.32
N PRO A 138 6.29 -23.99 -12.72
CA PRO A 138 5.84 -22.61 -12.96
C PRO A 138 5.99 -21.75 -11.71
N TYR A 139 6.61 -20.59 -11.86
CA TYR A 139 6.74 -19.59 -10.79
C TYR A 139 6.62 -18.19 -11.39
N ASN A 140 5.43 -17.61 -11.32
CA ASN A 140 5.13 -16.31 -11.91
C ASN A 140 4.25 -15.49 -10.98
N GLU A 141 4.83 -14.48 -10.38
CA GLU A 141 4.17 -13.52 -9.47
C GLU A 141 3.79 -12.20 -10.17
N THR A 142 3.97 -12.09 -11.49
CA THR A 142 3.80 -10.82 -12.23
C THR A 142 2.38 -10.29 -12.12
N GLU A 143 1.37 -11.14 -12.30
CA GLU A 143 -0.03 -10.72 -12.22
C GLU A 143 -0.38 -10.21 -10.80
N ARG A 144 0.02 -10.96 -9.79
CA ARG A 144 -0.19 -10.58 -8.39
C ARG A 144 0.50 -9.25 -8.07
N GLY A 145 1.76 -9.08 -8.46
CA GLY A 145 2.52 -7.86 -8.24
C GLY A 145 1.90 -6.66 -8.95
N ALA A 146 1.41 -6.85 -10.18
CA ALA A 146 0.71 -5.80 -10.94
C ALA A 146 -0.60 -5.38 -10.25
N ILE A 147 -1.42 -6.35 -9.82
CA ILE A 147 -2.67 -6.07 -9.11
C ILE A 147 -2.40 -5.39 -7.76
N GLY A 148 -1.42 -5.86 -6.99
CA GLY A 148 -1.03 -5.25 -5.72
C GLY A 148 -0.62 -3.79 -5.88
N SER A 149 0.19 -3.47 -6.91
CA SER A 149 0.59 -2.11 -7.25
C SER A 149 -0.60 -1.26 -7.66
N MET A 150 -1.53 -1.82 -8.44
CA MET A 150 -2.74 -1.12 -8.88
C MET A 150 -3.68 -0.83 -7.71
N VAL A 151 -3.95 -1.79 -6.82
CA VAL A 151 -4.80 -1.59 -5.63
C VAL A 151 -4.19 -0.55 -4.68
N THR A 152 -2.86 -0.57 -4.53
CA THR A 152 -2.16 0.46 -3.75
C THR A 152 -2.36 1.84 -4.40
N SER A 153 -2.18 1.95 -5.71
CA SER A 153 -2.41 3.19 -6.46
C SER A 153 -3.88 3.67 -6.39
N MET A 154 -4.85 2.74 -6.33
CA MET A 154 -6.26 3.06 -6.13
C MET A 154 -6.51 3.80 -4.81
N GLY A 155 -5.91 3.35 -3.71
CA GLY A 155 -5.99 4.03 -2.41
C GLY A 155 -5.32 5.41 -2.42
N ARG A 156 -4.16 5.51 -3.09
CA ARG A 156 -3.48 6.80 -3.28
C ARG A 156 -4.32 7.76 -4.11
N MET A 157 -4.90 7.31 -5.22
CA MET A 157 -5.79 8.12 -6.05
C MET A 157 -7.00 8.61 -5.24
N ALA A 158 -7.63 7.75 -4.45
CA ALA A 158 -8.75 8.12 -3.60
C ALA A 158 -8.36 9.25 -2.62
N ALA A 159 -7.19 9.17 -1.98
CA ALA A 159 -6.70 10.20 -1.08
C ALA A 159 -6.39 11.53 -1.80
N HIS A 160 -5.78 11.47 -2.98
CA HIS A 160 -5.33 12.66 -3.71
C HIS A 160 -6.46 13.39 -4.43
N THR A 161 -7.54 12.68 -4.81
CA THR A 161 -8.70 13.27 -5.49
C THR A 161 -9.86 13.60 -4.55
N GLY A 162 -9.96 12.89 -3.42
CA GLY A 162 -11.13 12.95 -2.53
C GLY A 162 -12.33 12.17 -3.04
N ASN A 163 -12.16 11.35 -4.06
CA ASN A 163 -13.22 10.55 -4.67
C ASN A 163 -13.19 9.09 -4.20
N VAL A 164 -14.32 8.40 -4.34
CA VAL A 164 -14.36 6.94 -4.30
C VAL A 164 -13.83 6.43 -5.62
N ILE A 165 -12.85 5.53 -5.57
CA ILE A 165 -12.20 4.96 -6.74
C ILE A 165 -12.47 3.46 -6.80
N THR A 166 -13.03 2.99 -7.92
CA THR A 166 -13.23 1.56 -8.15
C THR A 166 -12.03 0.93 -8.83
N TYR A 167 -11.93 -0.40 -8.72
CA TYR A 167 -10.90 -1.19 -9.39
C TYR A 167 -10.89 -0.93 -10.91
N ASP A 168 -12.07 -0.93 -11.55
CA ASP A 168 -12.19 -0.70 -13.00
C ASP A 168 -11.77 0.71 -13.41
N GLN A 169 -12.09 1.72 -12.60
CA GLN A 169 -11.62 3.09 -12.84
C GLN A 169 -10.09 3.17 -12.76
N MET A 170 -9.49 2.50 -11.79
CA MET A 170 -8.03 2.48 -11.66
C MET A 170 -7.37 1.73 -12.83
N LEU A 171 -7.91 0.56 -13.18
CA LEU A 171 -7.38 -0.26 -14.28
C LEU A 171 -7.43 0.48 -15.63
N ASN A 172 -8.49 1.26 -15.87
CA ASN A 172 -8.70 1.99 -17.11
C ASN A 172 -8.26 3.47 -17.01
N CYS A 173 -7.48 3.82 -15.98
CA CYS A 173 -7.01 5.18 -15.77
C CYS A 173 -6.10 5.64 -16.90
N PRO A 174 -6.45 6.69 -17.68
CA PRO A 174 -5.59 7.22 -18.73
C PRO A 174 -4.49 8.14 -18.22
N HIS A 175 -4.42 8.39 -16.89
CA HIS A 175 -3.42 9.27 -16.33
C HIS A 175 -2.02 8.69 -16.47
N GLU A 176 -1.17 9.41 -17.18
CA GLU A 176 0.25 9.10 -17.32
C GLU A 176 1.07 10.19 -16.64
N PHE A 177 1.73 9.84 -15.55
CA PHE A 177 2.58 10.77 -14.79
C PHE A 177 3.79 11.25 -15.61
N ALA A 178 4.33 10.41 -16.46
CA ALA A 178 5.50 10.67 -17.28
C ALA A 178 5.36 10.00 -18.66
N PRO A 179 4.51 10.55 -19.56
CA PRO A 179 4.20 9.91 -20.85
C PRO A 179 5.43 9.72 -21.76
N ASP A 180 6.48 10.53 -21.58
CA ASP A 180 7.73 10.45 -22.34
C ASP A 180 8.89 9.79 -21.55
N ALA A 181 8.59 8.97 -20.55
CA ALA A 181 9.61 8.37 -19.68
C ALA A 181 10.68 7.57 -20.45
N ASP A 182 10.29 6.92 -21.55
CA ASP A 182 11.19 6.18 -22.46
C ASP A 182 12.22 7.07 -23.20
N LYS A 183 11.97 8.38 -23.24
CA LYS A 183 12.84 9.37 -23.89
C LYS A 183 13.69 10.17 -22.91
N PHE A 184 13.55 9.92 -21.61
CA PHE A 184 14.27 10.69 -20.60
C PHE A 184 15.77 10.41 -20.63
N THR A 185 16.53 11.48 -20.50
CA THR A 185 17.97 11.49 -20.29
C THR A 185 18.28 12.11 -18.93
N MET A 186 19.57 12.11 -18.54
CA MET A 186 19.98 12.78 -17.30
C MET A 186 19.73 14.29 -17.29
N ASP A 187 19.58 14.89 -18.46
CA ASP A 187 19.32 16.33 -18.63
C ASP A 187 17.84 16.66 -18.85
N SER A 188 16.97 15.65 -18.90
CA SER A 188 15.54 15.87 -19.10
C SER A 188 14.92 16.58 -17.88
N PRO A 189 14.00 17.54 -18.10
CA PRO A 189 13.27 18.14 -17.01
C PRO A 189 12.39 17.09 -16.30
N ALA A 190 12.08 17.34 -15.03
CA ALA A 190 11.12 16.50 -14.31
C ALA A 190 9.72 16.58 -14.97
N PRO A 191 8.93 15.49 -14.93
CA PRO A 191 7.57 15.45 -15.52
C PRO A 191 6.64 16.54 -14.98
N LEU A 192 6.78 16.87 -13.70
CA LEU A 192 6.05 17.96 -13.08
C LEU A 192 6.90 19.22 -12.97
N LYS A 193 6.25 20.37 -13.04
CA LYS A 193 6.89 21.65 -12.81
C LYS A 193 6.84 21.99 -11.31
N SER A 194 8.00 22.34 -10.76
CA SER A 194 8.09 22.93 -9.43
C SER A 194 7.64 24.40 -9.43
N ASP A 195 7.31 24.91 -8.24
CA ASP A 195 7.13 26.35 -8.01
C ASP A 195 8.47 27.12 -8.03
N ALA A 196 8.41 28.43 -7.74
CA ALA A 196 9.58 29.31 -7.73
C ALA A 196 10.62 28.91 -6.65
N GLU A 197 10.20 28.23 -5.60
CA GLU A 197 11.00 27.72 -4.51
C GLU A 197 11.54 26.30 -4.77
N GLY A 198 11.27 25.73 -5.95
CA GLY A 198 11.69 24.39 -6.34
C GLY A 198 10.82 23.26 -5.76
N ARG A 199 9.65 23.59 -5.20
CA ARG A 199 8.75 22.63 -4.55
C ARG A 199 7.67 22.15 -5.52
N TYR A 200 7.34 20.88 -5.48
CA TYR A 200 6.23 20.33 -6.24
C TYR A 200 4.90 20.59 -5.52
N PRO A 201 3.84 21.00 -6.26
CA PRO A 201 2.54 21.31 -5.68
C PRO A 201 1.93 20.07 -5.01
N LEU A 202 1.39 20.26 -3.81
CA LEU A 202 0.64 19.20 -3.12
C LEU A 202 -0.74 19.03 -3.75
N PRO A 203 -1.25 17.79 -3.84
CA PRO A 203 -2.65 17.55 -4.15
C PRO A 203 -3.57 18.27 -3.16
N GLN A 204 -4.70 18.77 -3.66
CA GLN A 204 -5.74 19.43 -2.86
C GLN A 204 -7.08 18.78 -3.20
N PRO A 205 -7.44 17.69 -2.53
CA PRO A 205 -8.64 16.91 -2.82
C PRO A 205 -9.90 17.76 -2.89
N GLY A 206 -10.66 17.61 -3.98
CA GLY A 206 -11.91 18.33 -4.20
C GLY A 206 -11.78 19.83 -4.51
N VAL A 207 -10.60 20.43 -4.36
CA VAL A 207 -10.37 21.87 -4.55
C VAL A 207 -9.68 22.17 -5.87
N LEU A 208 -8.54 21.53 -6.12
CA LEU A 208 -7.77 21.69 -7.38
C LEU A 208 -7.89 20.44 -8.22
N LYS A 209 -8.34 20.62 -9.46
CA LYS A 209 -8.58 19.54 -10.42
C LYS A 209 -7.52 19.48 -11.53
N ASP A 210 -6.47 20.28 -11.43
CA ASP A 210 -5.36 20.36 -12.37
C ASP A 210 -4.09 19.66 -11.85
N ARG A 211 -4.27 18.71 -10.93
CA ARG A 211 -3.22 17.90 -10.34
C ARG A 211 -3.28 16.46 -10.86
N GLU A 212 -2.60 15.55 -10.18
CA GLU A 212 -2.67 14.13 -10.48
C GLU A 212 -4.13 13.65 -10.61
N TYR A 213 -4.36 12.76 -11.56
CA TYR A 213 -5.65 12.16 -11.84
C TYR A 213 -6.76 13.14 -12.25
N GLN A 214 -6.41 14.33 -12.73
CA GLN A 214 -7.39 15.37 -13.10
C GLN A 214 -8.48 14.91 -14.07
N GLU A 215 -8.20 13.92 -14.90
CA GLU A 215 -9.15 13.36 -15.88
C GLU A 215 -10.27 12.53 -15.26
N PHE A 216 -10.17 12.23 -13.95
CA PHE A 216 -11.17 11.47 -13.19
C PHE A 216 -12.01 12.31 -12.25
N VAL A 217 -11.85 13.60 -12.23
CA VAL A 217 -12.46 14.48 -11.21
C VAL A 217 -13.49 15.42 -11.83
#